data_b803a5f4f40aa1ba1e6cafa3ae12d6da
#
_entry.id   b803a5f4f40aa1ba1e6cafa3ae12d6da
#
_cell.length_a   1.000
_cell.length_b   1.000
_cell.length_c   1.000
_cell.angle_alpha   90.00
_cell.angle_beta   90.00
_cell.angle_gamma   90.00
#
_symmetry.space_group_name_H-M   'P 1'
#
loop_
_entity.id
_entity.type
_entity.pdbx_description
1 polymer ?
#
loop_
_entity_poly.entity_id
_entity_poly.type
_entity_poly.pdbx_seq_one_letter_code
_entity_poly.pdbx_strand_id
1 'polypeptide(L)'
;MVFDYKFFNQRDDGVHCRGCTNITIQDCEFYTGDDCIAGCANVNVLVTDCVFNTACSGMRFGGTNILVRNSKFYGPAKFFFRGSLSKEEKRDGAQAHRPHRVNMLSAFTYLADFSVPILEEPGNIIIKDCTIDNVDRFLCYNFSGNAHWQTCKPLASIKFENIEAKDIELPLTAYGSAELPVDLALKHVNVAFREDVEAVDFLHLVHYGNVRLDDVHVTAKGKLHLVKYWTQGDIILNNVTCSAPENEWIVAAEEEFYCKAI
;
A
#
# COMPACT_ATOMS: atom_id res chain seq x y z
N MET A 1 3.18 -1.26 -22.94
CA MET A 1 1.84 -1.88 -23.19
C MET A 1 0.80 -1.12 -22.40
N VAL A 2 -0.42 -0.94 -22.90
CA VAL A 2 -1.52 -0.28 -22.18
C VAL A 2 -2.59 -1.31 -21.84
N PHE A 3 -2.91 -1.44 -20.56
CA PHE A 3 -4.03 -2.23 -20.05
C PHE A 3 -5.18 -1.28 -19.72
N ASP A 4 -6.17 -1.17 -20.60
CA ASP A 4 -7.30 -0.26 -20.46
C ASP A 4 -8.60 -1.06 -20.51
N TYR A 5 -9.12 -1.40 -19.34
CA TYR A 5 -10.31 -2.25 -19.21
C TYR A 5 -11.58 -1.42 -19.15
N LYS A 6 -12.33 -1.42 -20.24
CA LYS A 6 -13.60 -0.70 -20.36
C LYS A 6 -14.79 -1.33 -19.64
N PHE A 7 -14.68 -2.57 -19.21
CA PHE A 7 -15.78 -3.30 -18.56
C PHE A 7 -15.33 -3.79 -17.19
N PHE A 8 -16.14 -3.45 -16.19
CA PHE A 8 -15.88 -3.71 -14.80
C PHE A 8 -16.30 -5.13 -14.43
N ASN A 9 -15.38 -6.02 -14.32
CA ASN A 9 -15.62 -7.20 -13.53
C ASN A 9 -14.86 -7.07 -12.21
N GLN A 10 -15.36 -7.60 -11.10
CA GLN A 10 -14.67 -7.56 -9.80
C GLN A 10 -13.32 -8.30 -9.79
N ARG A 11 -12.82 -8.72 -10.93
CA ARG A 11 -11.61 -9.55 -11.08
C ARG A 11 -10.77 -9.11 -12.26
N ASP A 12 -10.85 -7.84 -12.60
CA ASP A 12 -10.11 -7.29 -13.74
C ASP A 12 -8.76 -6.74 -13.28
N ASP A 13 -7.93 -7.63 -12.69
CA ASP A 13 -6.52 -7.32 -12.46
C ASP A 13 -5.82 -7.09 -13.80
N GLY A 14 -4.89 -6.15 -13.85
CA GLY A 14 -4.09 -5.92 -15.05
C GLY A 14 -3.17 -7.11 -15.36
N VAL A 15 -2.40 -7.52 -14.36
CA VAL A 15 -1.52 -8.69 -14.40
C VAL A 15 -1.66 -9.46 -13.08
N HIS A 16 -1.82 -10.78 -13.15
CA HIS A 16 -1.89 -11.62 -11.96
C HIS A 16 -0.83 -12.73 -11.99
N CYS A 17 0.11 -12.69 -11.04
CA CYS A 17 1.23 -13.64 -10.95
C CYS A 17 1.16 -14.40 -9.62
N ARG A 18 1.17 -15.73 -9.65
CA ARG A 18 1.16 -16.58 -8.44
C ARG A 18 2.24 -17.65 -8.53
N GLY A 19 3.16 -17.64 -7.55
CA GLY A 19 4.25 -18.61 -7.50
C GLY A 19 5.21 -18.54 -8.71
N CYS A 20 5.37 -17.37 -9.28
CA CYS A 20 6.21 -17.15 -10.43
C CYS A 20 7.63 -16.69 -10.04
N THR A 21 8.58 -16.96 -10.89
CA THR A 21 9.97 -16.53 -10.71
C THR A 21 10.48 -15.75 -11.92
N ASN A 22 11.39 -14.78 -11.66
CA ASN A 22 12.06 -14.00 -12.70
C ASN A 22 11.07 -13.23 -13.59
N ILE A 23 10.21 -12.41 -12.94
CA ILE A 23 9.21 -11.59 -13.62
C ILE A 23 9.79 -10.22 -13.94
N THR A 24 9.56 -9.73 -15.15
CA THR A 24 9.79 -8.33 -15.50
C THR A 24 8.51 -7.74 -16.10
N ILE A 25 8.06 -6.61 -15.53
CA ILE A 25 6.95 -5.80 -16.05
C ILE A 25 7.51 -4.40 -16.25
N GLN A 26 7.56 -3.93 -17.49
CA GLN A 26 8.16 -2.66 -17.81
C GLN A 26 7.41 -1.89 -18.90
N ASP A 27 7.48 -0.56 -18.87
CA ASP A 27 6.91 0.33 -19.87
C ASP A 27 5.41 0.05 -20.08
N CYS A 28 4.67 -0.15 -18.97
CA CYS A 28 3.25 -0.48 -18.99
C CYS A 28 2.40 0.60 -18.34
N GLU A 29 1.23 0.84 -18.88
CA GLU A 29 0.20 1.68 -18.29
C GLU A 29 -1.03 0.83 -17.94
N PHE A 30 -1.50 0.96 -16.70
CA PHE A 30 -2.62 0.21 -16.17
C PHE A 30 -3.77 1.14 -15.81
N TYR A 31 -4.94 0.89 -16.41
CA TYR A 31 -6.22 1.50 -16.06
C TYR A 31 -7.20 0.37 -15.78
N THR A 32 -7.36 -0.03 -14.52
CA THR A 32 -8.08 -1.24 -14.14
C THR A 32 -9.24 -0.96 -13.19
N GLY A 33 -10.19 -1.86 -13.14
CA GLY A 33 -11.32 -1.81 -12.20
C GLY A 33 -11.01 -2.51 -10.87
N ASP A 34 -10.00 -3.37 -10.84
CA ASP A 34 -9.43 -4.04 -9.66
C ASP A 34 -7.94 -3.70 -9.57
N ASP A 35 -7.10 -4.54 -9.00
CA ASP A 35 -5.68 -4.26 -8.84
C ASP A 35 -4.94 -4.14 -10.19
N CYS A 36 -3.99 -3.23 -10.32
CA CYS A 36 -3.21 -3.16 -11.54
C CYS A 36 -2.26 -4.35 -11.69
N ILE A 37 -1.54 -4.68 -10.63
CA ILE A 37 -0.73 -5.90 -10.54
C ILE A 37 -1.12 -6.65 -9.26
N ALA A 38 -1.56 -7.89 -9.41
CA ALA A 38 -1.90 -8.75 -8.29
C ALA A 38 -1.04 -10.02 -8.27
N GLY A 39 -0.93 -10.63 -7.08
CA GLY A 39 -0.31 -11.93 -6.94
C GLY A 39 0.50 -12.14 -5.67
N CYS A 40 0.97 -13.36 -5.49
CA CYS A 40 1.69 -13.73 -4.27
C CYS A 40 2.69 -14.86 -4.51
N ALA A 41 3.56 -15.08 -3.54
CA ALA A 41 4.61 -16.10 -3.55
C ALA A 41 5.52 -16.00 -4.79
N ASN A 42 5.80 -14.80 -5.25
CA ASN A 42 6.65 -14.55 -6.41
C ASN A 42 8.11 -14.33 -5.97
N VAL A 43 9.06 -14.63 -6.84
CA VAL A 43 10.49 -14.48 -6.55
C VAL A 43 11.20 -13.78 -7.71
N ASN A 44 12.07 -12.82 -7.38
CA ASN A 44 12.86 -12.05 -8.36
C ASN A 44 11.94 -11.30 -9.34
N VAL A 45 11.32 -10.23 -8.86
CA VAL A 45 10.37 -9.42 -9.64
C VAL A 45 10.95 -8.03 -9.88
N LEU A 46 10.93 -7.58 -11.11
CA LEU A 46 11.22 -6.21 -11.51
C LEU A 46 9.94 -5.59 -12.10
N VAL A 47 9.51 -4.47 -11.53
CA VAL A 47 8.49 -3.59 -12.09
C VAL A 47 9.13 -2.22 -12.29
N THR A 48 9.16 -1.73 -13.53
CA THR A 48 9.85 -0.48 -13.83
C THR A 48 9.14 0.34 -14.90
N ASP A 49 9.21 1.66 -14.78
CA ASP A 49 8.72 2.60 -15.79
C ASP A 49 7.23 2.38 -16.12
N CYS A 50 6.43 2.13 -15.05
CA CYS A 50 5.01 1.83 -15.17
C CYS A 50 4.13 2.93 -14.60
N VAL A 51 2.90 2.97 -15.10
CA VAL A 51 1.84 3.89 -14.64
C VAL A 51 0.66 3.08 -14.11
N PHE A 52 0.23 3.39 -12.89
CA PHE A 52 -0.84 2.69 -12.19
C PHE A 52 -2.00 3.62 -11.90
N ASN A 53 -3.19 3.28 -12.38
CA ASN A 53 -4.42 4.01 -12.12
C ASN A 53 -5.58 3.04 -11.88
N THR A 54 -6.04 2.96 -10.66
CA THR A 54 -7.14 2.10 -10.24
C THR A 54 -7.79 2.66 -8.97
N ALA A 55 -9.02 2.27 -8.71
CA ALA A 55 -9.69 2.50 -7.41
C ALA A 55 -9.50 1.33 -6.42
N CYS A 56 -8.64 0.36 -6.72
CA CYS A 56 -8.22 -0.71 -5.83
C CYS A 56 -6.75 -0.52 -5.44
N SER A 57 -5.91 -1.53 -5.49
CA SER A 57 -4.48 -1.35 -5.21
C SER A 57 -3.67 -1.21 -6.51
N GLY A 58 -2.73 -0.27 -6.55
CA GLY A 58 -1.78 -0.21 -7.65
C GLY A 58 -1.03 -1.54 -7.78
N MET A 59 -0.50 -2.03 -6.67
CA MET A 59 0.04 -3.38 -6.56
C MET A 59 -0.53 -4.05 -5.30
N ARG A 60 -1.21 -5.18 -5.45
CA ARG A 60 -1.54 -6.11 -4.36
C ARG A 60 -0.71 -7.37 -4.54
N PHE A 61 0.49 -7.34 -3.99
CA PHE A 61 1.53 -8.24 -4.43
C PHE A 61 2.41 -8.72 -3.27
N GLY A 62 2.91 -9.94 -3.35
CA GLY A 62 3.78 -10.51 -2.34
C GLY A 62 4.79 -11.51 -2.88
N GLY A 63 5.86 -11.68 -2.14
CA GLY A 63 6.95 -12.59 -2.47
C GLY A 63 8.30 -12.08 -1.96
N THR A 64 9.36 -12.47 -2.64
CA THR A 64 10.76 -12.21 -2.26
C THR A 64 11.54 -11.55 -3.39
N ASN A 65 12.46 -10.65 -3.06
CA ASN A 65 13.29 -9.93 -4.02
C ASN A 65 12.45 -9.19 -5.07
N ILE A 66 11.62 -8.26 -4.62
CA ILE A 66 10.75 -7.44 -5.47
C ILE A 66 11.33 -6.03 -5.54
N LEU A 67 11.61 -5.57 -6.75
CA LEU A 67 12.01 -4.20 -7.03
C LEU A 67 10.95 -3.50 -7.89
N VAL A 68 10.36 -2.43 -7.35
CA VAL A 68 9.50 -1.49 -8.07
C VAL A 68 10.23 -0.17 -8.19
N ARG A 69 10.34 0.39 -9.39
CA ARG A 69 11.05 1.66 -9.57
C ARG A 69 10.51 2.51 -10.73
N ASN A 70 10.89 3.81 -10.72
CA ASN A 70 10.58 4.76 -11.79
C ASN A 70 9.11 4.75 -12.20
N SER A 71 8.20 4.58 -11.26
CA SER A 71 6.80 4.34 -11.57
C SER A 71 5.90 5.37 -10.91
N LYS A 72 4.71 5.54 -11.48
CA LYS A 72 3.71 6.49 -11.01
C LYS A 72 2.43 5.78 -10.59
N PHE A 73 1.98 6.06 -9.37
CA PHE A 73 0.70 5.65 -8.83
C PHE A 73 -0.18 6.88 -8.67
N TYR A 74 -1.38 6.89 -9.21
CA TYR A 74 -2.21 8.09 -9.09
C TYR A 74 -3.70 7.82 -9.14
N GLY A 75 -4.45 8.68 -8.45
CA GLY A 75 -5.90 8.84 -8.53
C GLY A 75 -6.27 10.22 -9.11
N PRO A 76 -7.57 10.50 -9.34
CA PRO A 76 -8.62 9.52 -9.24
C PRO A 76 -8.54 8.45 -10.35
N ALA A 77 -9.09 7.29 -10.08
CA ALA A 77 -9.13 6.21 -11.04
C ALA A 77 -10.02 6.55 -12.25
N LYS A 78 -9.59 6.10 -13.41
CA LYS A 78 -10.41 6.16 -14.65
C LYS A 78 -11.69 5.32 -14.51
N PHE A 79 -11.61 4.22 -13.75
CA PHE A 79 -12.71 3.34 -13.47
C PHE A 79 -12.92 3.22 -11.96
N PHE A 80 -14.17 3.26 -11.51
CA PHE A 80 -14.49 3.06 -10.11
C PHE A 80 -14.40 1.60 -9.69
N PHE A 81 -14.14 1.35 -8.41
CA PHE A 81 -14.10 -0.01 -7.87
C PHE A 81 -15.50 -0.61 -7.78
N ARG A 82 -15.79 -1.59 -8.62
CA ARG A 82 -17.10 -2.25 -8.67
C ARG A 82 -17.48 -2.99 -7.38
N GLY A 83 -16.51 -3.38 -6.56
CA GLY A 83 -16.75 -3.93 -5.23
C GLY A 83 -17.53 -2.99 -4.31
N SER A 84 -17.49 -1.68 -4.56
CA SER A 84 -18.27 -0.69 -3.81
C SER A 84 -19.76 -0.68 -4.13
N LEU A 85 -20.21 -1.35 -5.21
CA LEU A 85 -21.61 -1.47 -5.58
C LEU A 85 -22.38 -2.41 -4.65
N SER A 86 -23.64 -2.08 -4.34
CA SER A 86 -24.57 -3.00 -3.69
C SER A 86 -24.90 -4.20 -4.60
N LYS A 87 -25.52 -5.24 -4.03
CA LYS A 87 -25.95 -6.40 -4.82
C LYS A 87 -27.02 -6.04 -5.87
N GLU A 88 -27.88 -5.10 -5.53
CA GLU A 88 -28.93 -4.58 -6.42
C GLU A 88 -28.32 -3.82 -7.59
N GLU A 89 -27.43 -2.88 -7.30
CA GLU A 89 -26.71 -2.10 -8.33
C GLU A 89 -25.93 -2.99 -9.30
N LYS A 90 -25.32 -4.08 -8.80
CA LYS A 90 -24.62 -5.06 -9.65
C LYS A 90 -25.56 -5.83 -10.58
N ARG A 91 -26.77 -6.19 -10.10
CA ARG A 91 -27.75 -6.90 -10.88
C ARG A 91 -28.36 -6.07 -11.98
N ASP A 92 -28.71 -4.84 -11.64
CA ASP A 92 -29.51 -4.00 -12.51
C ASP A 92 -28.69 -3.32 -13.60
N GLY A 93 -27.35 -3.49 -13.57
CA GLY A 93 -26.44 -2.79 -14.46
C GLY A 93 -26.51 -1.27 -14.27
N ALA A 94 -27.22 -0.84 -13.24
CA ALA A 94 -27.41 0.56 -12.93
C ALA A 94 -26.09 1.20 -12.55
N GLN A 95 -25.86 2.35 -13.09
CA GLN A 95 -24.86 3.26 -12.56
C GLN A 95 -25.34 3.70 -11.18
N ALA A 96 -24.55 3.46 -10.19
CA ALA A 96 -24.93 3.60 -8.82
C ALA A 96 -25.46 4.98 -8.45
N HIS A 97 -26.46 4.97 -7.62
CA HIS A 97 -27.07 6.17 -7.05
C HIS A 97 -26.25 6.76 -5.86
N ARG A 98 -25.11 6.18 -5.54
CA ARG A 98 -24.21 6.64 -4.47
C ARG A 98 -22.82 6.95 -5.01
N PRO A 99 -22.05 7.80 -4.34
CA PRO A 99 -20.66 8.04 -4.71
C PRO A 99 -19.88 6.71 -4.76
N HIS A 100 -19.23 6.47 -5.88
CA HIS A 100 -18.33 5.34 -6.02
C HIS A 100 -16.95 5.74 -5.59
N ARG A 101 -16.24 4.77 -5.00
CA ARG A 101 -14.84 4.96 -4.73
C ARG A 101 -14.05 5.02 -6.04
N VAL A 102 -13.35 6.11 -6.22
CA VAL A 102 -12.47 6.37 -7.36
C VAL A 102 -11.02 6.61 -6.95
N ASN A 103 -10.74 6.75 -5.64
CA ASN A 103 -9.37 6.88 -5.16
C ASN A 103 -8.70 5.51 -5.11
N MET A 104 -7.42 5.49 -5.42
CA MET A 104 -6.62 4.29 -5.23
C MET A 104 -6.52 3.97 -3.73
N LEU A 105 -6.89 2.75 -3.35
CA LEU A 105 -6.87 2.29 -1.95
C LEU A 105 -5.46 2.29 -1.36
N SER A 106 -4.52 1.77 -2.14
CA SER A 106 -3.12 1.69 -1.74
C SER A 106 -2.22 1.61 -2.96
N ALA A 107 -1.09 2.30 -2.94
CA ALA A 107 -0.08 2.09 -3.97
C ALA A 107 0.49 0.67 -3.91
N PHE A 108 0.83 0.22 -2.70
CA PHE A 108 1.31 -1.14 -2.46
C PHE A 108 0.59 -1.78 -1.27
N THR A 109 -0.08 -2.90 -1.53
CA THR A 109 -0.65 -3.80 -0.51
C THR A 109 0.09 -5.12 -0.53
N TYR A 110 0.68 -5.53 0.59
CA TYR A 110 1.28 -6.86 0.67
C TYR A 110 0.20 -7.94 0.66
N LEU A 111 0.36 -8.90 -0.24
CA LEU A 111 -0.54 -10.06 -0.36
C LEU A 111 0.21 -11.36 -0.17
N ALA A 112 -0.35 -12.23 0.64
CA ALA A 112 -0.01 -13.64 0.68
C ALA A 112 -1.30 -14.49 0.68
N ASP A 113 -1.26 -15.63 0.03
CA ASP A 113 -2.37 -16.57 -0.05
C ASP A 113 -1.93 -17.92 0.55
N PHE A 114 -2.67 -18.41 1.54
CA PHE A 114 -2.33 -19.65 2.24
C PHE A 114 -2.32 -20.88 1.32
N SER A 115 -3.07 -20.83 0.23
CA SER A 115 -3.14 -21.94 -0.74
C SER A 115 -1.93 -22.00 -1.68
N VAL A 116 -1.06 -20.98 -1.67
CA VAL A 116 0.13 -20.93 -2.51
C VAL A 116 1.36 -21.17 -1.64
N PRO A 117 2.15 -22.23 -1.90
CA PRO A 117 3.41 -22.44 -1.18
C PRO A 117 4.35 -21.24 -1.32
N ILE A 118 4.98 -20.84 -0.22
CA ILE A 118 6.06 -19.86 -0.25
C ILE A 118 7.30 -20.55 -0.82
N LEU A 119 7.88 -19.97 -1.87
CA LEU A 119 9.12 -20.49 -2.47
C LEU A 119 10.34 -20.07 -1.67
N GLU A 120 10.32 -18.84 -1.15
CA GLU A 120 11.37 -18.26 -0.30
C GLU A 120 10.70 -17.38 0.76
N GLU A 121 11.40 -17.06 1.85
CA GLU A 121 10.88 -16.19 2.89
C GLU A 121 10.48 -14.81 2.31
N PRO A 122 9.22 -14.38 2.46
CA PRO A 122 8.75 -13.12 1.89
C PRO A 122 9.48 -11.92 2.47
N GLY A 123 10.06 -11.11 1.61
CA GLY A 123 10.82 -9.94 2.03
C GLY A 123 11.72 -9.38 0.95
N ASN A 124 12.63 -8.49 1.33
CA ASN A 124 13.48 -7.76 0.41
C ASN A 124 12.66 -7.09 -0.71
N ILE A 125 11.59 -6.38 -0.29
CA ILE A 125 10.75 -5.60 -1.20
C ILE A 125 11.27 -4.16 -1.18
N ILE A 126 11.62 -3.64 -2.34
CA ILE A 126 12.12 -2.27 -2.51
C ILE A 126 11.24 -1.53 -3.51
N ILE A 127 10.69 -0.40 -3.08
CA ILE A 127 9.92 0.52 -3.91
C ILE A 127 10.68 1.84 -3.93
N LYS A 128 11.15 2.26 -5.11
CA LYS A 128 12.00 3.44 -5.19
C LYS A 128 11.78 4.29 -6.43
N ASP A 129 12.19 5.55 -6.33
CA ASP A 129 12.12 6.50 -7.44
C ASP A 129 10.69 6.58 -8.01
N CYS A 130 9.67 6.64 -7.12
CA CYS A 130 8.26 6.62 -7.50
C CYS A 130 7.53 7.86 -7.05
N THR A 131 6.48 8.21 -7.80
CA THR A 131 5.52 9.25 -7.42
C THR A 131 4.17 8.64 -7.09
N ILE A 132 3.55 9.15 -6.02
CA ILE A 132 2.25 8.68 -5.51
C ILE A 132 1.36 9.91 -5.34
N ASP A 133 0.25 9.97 -6.05
CA ASP A 133 -0.58 11.16 -6.13
C ASP A 133 -2.06 10.83 -5.96
N ASN A 134 -2.73 11.42 -4.97
CA ASN A 134 -4.14 11.18 -4.69
C ASN A 134 -4.46 9.68 -4.48
N VAL A 135 -3.77 9.08 -3.54
CA VAL A 135 -3.89 7.67 -3.15
C VAL A 135 -4.22 7.63 -1.66
N ASP A 136 -5.15 6.77 -1.23
CA ASP A 136 -5.56 6.76 0.18
C ASP A 136 -4.36 6.50 1.09
N ARG A 137 -3.52 5.51 0.78
CA ARG A 137 -2.23 5.25 1.45
C ARG A 137 -1.21 4.65 0.49
N PHE A 138 0.07 4.74 0.78
CA PHE A 138 1.05 4.10 -0.09
C PHE A 138 1.55 2.73 0.40
N LEU A 139 1.33 2.36 1.65
CA LEU A 139 1.61 1.00 2.15
C LEU A 139 0.43 0.47 2.96
N CYS A 140 0.00 -0.75 2.65
CA CYS A 140 -0.90 -1.55 3.49
C CYS A 140 -0.32 -2.96 3.68
N TYR A 141 0.17 -3.24 4.88
CA TYR A 141 0.52 -4.58 5.31
C TYR A 141 -0.22 -4.94 6.59
N ASN A 142 -0.93 -6.05 6.58
CA ASN A 142 -1.63 -6.56 7.75
C ASN A 142 -1.52 -8.09 7.79
N PHE A 143 -0.65 -8.61 8.64
CA PHE A 143 -0.42 -10.06 8.80
C PHE A 143 -1.70 -10.82 9.14
N SER A 144 -2.49 -10.32 10.08
CA SER A 144 -3.75 -10.96 10.47
C SER A 144 -4.82 -10.88 9.38
N GLY A 145 -4.77 -9.83 8.54
CA GLY A 145 -5.62 -9.62 7.39
C GLY A 145 -7.09 -9.86 7.61
N ASN A 146 -7.78 -10.11 6.51
CA ASN A 146 -9.09 -10.75 6.54
C ASN A 146 -9.01 -12.11 5.86
N ALA A 147 -10.04 -12.92 6.02
CA ALA A 147 -10.09 -14.31 5.53
C ALA A 147 -9.87 -14.49 4.01
N HIS A 148 -9.82 -13.40 3.26
CA HIS A 148 -9.72 -13.45 1.80
C HIS A 148 -8.38 -12.97 1.24
N TRP A 149 -7.65 -12.09 1.97
CA TRP A 149 -6.60 -11.29 1.35
C TRP A 149 -5.21 -11.47 1.94
N GLN A 150 -5.14 -11.73 3.24
CA GLN A 150 -3.87 -11.90 3.91
C GLN A 150 -4.01 -13.04 4.90
N THR A 151 -3.13 -13.96 4.86
CA THR A 151 -3.39 -15.28 5.37
C THR A 151 -2.29 -15.75 6.28
N CYS A 152 -1.93 -14.88 7.22
CA CYS A 152 -0.96 -15.22 8.26
C CYS A 152 0.38 -15.71 7.69
N LYS A 153 0.82 -15.08 6.58
CA LYS A 153 2.19 -15.25 6.07
C LYS A 153 2.94 -13.93 6.28
N PRO A 154 4.02 -13.96 7.04
CA PRO A 154 4.70 -12.73 7.42
C PRO A 154 5.48 -12.13 6.25
N LEU A 155 5.74 -10.82 6.36
CA LEU A 155 6.67 -10.08 5.53
C LEU A 155 7.88 -9.71 6.38
N ALA A 156 9.07 -10.14 6.00
CA ALA A 156 10.28 -9.86 6.76
C ALA A 156 10.72 -8.39 6.60
N SER A 157 10.73 -7.86 5.38
CA SER A 157 11.20 -6.48 5.17
C SER A 157 10.61 -5.81 3.94
N ILE A 158 10.41 -4.48 4.06
CA ILE A 158 10.03 -3.61 2.96
C ILE A 158 10.73 -2.25 3.10
N LYS A 159 11.16 -1.68 1.98
CA LYS A 159 11.83 -0.38 1.90
C LYS A 159 11.19 0.50 0.85
N PHE A 160 10.99 1.77 1.21
CA PHE A 160 10.66 2.85 0.28
C PHE A 160 11.84 3.83 0.20
N GLU A 161 12.25 4.22 -1.00
CA GLU A 161 13.37 5.11 -1.23
C GLU A 161 13.08 6.10 -2.37
N ASN A 162 13.36 7.39 -2.17
CA ASN A 162 13.08 8.45 -3.14
C ASN A 162 11.60 8.46 -3.55
N ILE A 163 10.69 8.69 -2.60
CA ILE A 163 9.25 8.72 -2.83
C ILE A 163 8.72 10.14 -2.67
N GLU A 164 7.99 10.60 -3.66
CA GLU A 164 7.18 11.82 -3.59
C GLU A 164 5.71 11.43 -3.53
N ALA A 165 5.08 11.61 -2.36
CA ALA A 165 3.69 11.26 -2.13
C ALA A 165 2.87 12.50 -1.75
N LYS A 166 1.77 12.76 -2.43
CA LYS A 166 0.87 13.87 -2.13
C LYS A 166 -0.58 13.47 -2.18
N ASP A 167 -1.41 14.27 -1.53
CA ASP A 167 -2.84 14.02 -1.40
C ASP A 167 -3.14 12.63 -0.79
N ILE A 168 -2.39 12.28 0.27
CA ILE A 168 -2.56 11.05 1.03
C ILE A 168 -3.64 11.27 2.10
N GLU A 169 -4.48 10.27 2.35
CA GLU A 169 -5.58 10.36 3.31
C GLU A 169 -5.35 9.53 4.57
N LEU A 170 -4.79 8.35 4.43
CA LEU A 170 -4.72 7.34 5.48
C LEU A 170 -3.26 7.03 5.86
N PRO A 171 -3.02 6.55 7.08
CA PRO A 171 -1.67 6.16 7.49
C PRO A 171 -1.12 4.99 6.67
N LEU A 172 0.20 4.94 6.55
CA LEU A 172 0.89 3.71 6.19
C LEU A 172 0.69 2.69 7.30
N THR A 173 0.39 1.46 6.94
CA THR A 173 0.21 0.41 7.93
C THR A 173 1.21 -0.72 7.73
N ALA A 174 1.93 -1.08 8.80
CA ALA A 174 2.84 -2.21 8.84
C ALA A 174 2.52 -3.05 10.09
N TYR A 175 1.60 -3.98 9.94
CA TYR A 175 1.13 -4.87 11.00
C TYR A 175 1.71 -6.25 10.78
N GLY A 176 2.86 -6.51 11.42
CA GLY A 176 3.60 -7.75 11.31
C GLY A 176 3.04 -8.88 12.14
N SER A 177 3.84 -9.92 12.26
CA SER A 177 3.59 -11.09 13.09
C SER A 177 4.49 -11.05 14.32
N ALA A 178 4.01 -11.54 15.46
CA ALA A 178 4.81 -11.64 16.66
C ALA A 178 6.02 -12.60 16.49
N GLU A 179 5.88 -13.60 15.62
CA GLU A 179 6.95 -14.59 15.36
C GLU A 179 8.00 -14.06 14.38
N LEU A 180 7.58 -13.25 13.41
CA LEU A 180 8.46 -12.59 12.45
C LEU A 180 8.03 -11.11 12.33
N PRO A 181 8.56 -10.24 13.18
CA PRO A 181 8.30 -8.81 13.10
C PRO A 181 8.79 -8.23 11.77
N VAL A 182 8.05 -7.25 11.24
CA VAL A 182 8.42 -6.63 9.97
C VAL A 182 9.45 -5.53 10.16
N ASP A 183 10.49 -5.52 9.33
CA ASP A 183 11.41 -4.41 9.18
C ASP A 183 10.91 -3.44 8.11
N LEU A 184 10.87 -2.15 8.44
CA LEU A 184 10.44 -1.09 7.52
C LEU A 184 11.50 0.01 7.42
N ALA A 185 11.86 0.39 6.21
CA ALA A 185 12.72 1.53 5.98
C ALA A 185 12.06 2.56 5.03
N LEU A 186 12.07 3.81 5.43
CA LEU A 186 11.72 4.96 4.59
C LEU A 186 12.97 5.83 4.46
N LYS A 187 13.39 6.11 3.21
CA LYS A 187 14.58 6.89 2.94
C LYS A 187 14.33 7.92 1.83
N HIS A 188 14.61 9.20 2.08
CA HIS A 188 14.32 10.29 1.15
C HIS A 188 12.84 10.26 0.71
N VAL A 189 11.92 10.40 1.65
CA VAL A 189 10.48 10.30 1.43
C VAL A 189 9.79 11.60 1.82
N ASN A 190 9.10 12.20 0.87
CA ASN A 190 8.24 13.36 1.09
C ASN A 190 6.78 12.95 1.03
N VAL A 191 6.01 13.29 2.06
CA VAL A 191 4.59 12.97 2.13
C VAL A 191 3.78 14.21 2.49
N ALA A 192 2.78 14.52 1.69
CA ALA A 192 1.78 15.52 2.01
C ALA A 192 0.40 14.87 2.12
N PHE A 193 -0.22 15.03 3.28
CA PHE A 193 -1.61 14.63 3.48
C PHE A 193 -2.57 15.64 2.83
N ARG A 194 -3.77 15.19 2.52
CA ARG A 194 -4.82 16.05 1.98
C ARG A 194 -5.15 17.20 2.92
N GLU A 195 -5.50 18.34 2.34
CA GLU A 195 -5.83 19.54 3.10
C GLU A 195 -7.13 19.43 3.93
N ASP A 196 -8.03 18.52 3.57
CA ASP A 196 -9.30 18.30 4.27
C ASP A 196 -9.18 17.31 5.44
N VAL A 197 -8.00 16.74 5.69
CA VAL A 197 -7.76 15.83 6.81
C VAL A 197 -7.28 16.64 8.03
N GLU A 198 -8.09 16.67 9.09
CA GLU A 198 -7.83 17.49 10.29
C GLU A 198 -6.80 16.87 11.25
N ALA A 199 -6.72 15.54 11.30
CA ALA A 199 -5.76 14.83 12.14
C ALA A 199 -5.32 13.54 11.44
N VAL A 200 -4.03 13.30 11.45
CA VAL A 200 -3.46 12.12 10.80
C VAL A 200 -2.46 11.41 11.70
N ASP A 201 -2.41 10.10 11.55
CA ASP A 201 -1.26 9.30 11.95
C ASP A 201 -0.48 8.98 10.65
N PHE A 202 0.84 9.22 10.61
CA PHE A 202 1.59 8.93 9.39
C PHE A 202 1.88 7.44 9.27
N LEU A 203 2.34 6.80 10.34
CA LEU A 203 2.74 5.41 10.34
C LEU A 203 2.11 4.64 11.52
N HIS A 204 1.42 3.56 11.21
CA HIS A 204 0.90 2.61 12.20
C HIS A 204 1.74 1.33 12.21
N LEU A 205 2.19 0.91 13.38
CA LEU A 205 3.07 -0.24 13.57
C LEU A 205 2.49 -1.24 14.58
N VAL A 206 2.51 -2.52 14.20
CA VAL A 206 2.21 -3.66 15.10
C VAL A 206 3.20 -4.78 14.80
N HIS A 207 3.81 -5.38 15.80
CA HIS A 207 4.81 -6.44 15.66
C HIS A 207 5.87 -6.11 14.60
N TYR A 208 6.59 -5.03 14.86
CA TYR A 208 7.68 -4.56 14.02
C TYR A 208 9.03 -4.83 14.68
N GLY A 209 10.06 -5.03 13.87
CA GLY A 209 11.44 -5.17 14.31
C GLY A 209 12.16 -3.83 14.28
N ASN A 210 12.85 -3.54 13.17
CA ASN A 210 13.55 -2.28 12.97
C ASN A 210 12.75 -1.39 12.02
N VAL A 211 12.37 -0.22 12.51
CA VAL A 211 11.73 0.82 11.69
C VAL A 211 12.69 2.00 11.59
N ARG A 212 13.07 2.35 10.38
CA ARG A 212 14.04 3.40 10.11
C ARG A 212 13.49 4.45 9.15
N LEU A 213 13.51 5.70 9.59
CA LEU A 213 13.13 6.86 8.81
C LEU A 213 14.37 7.74 8.63
N ASP A 214 14.89 7.84 7.41
CA ASP A 214 16.05 8.65 7.03
C ASP A 214 15.62 9.72 6.00
N ASP A 215 15.80 11.00 6.28
CA ASP A 215 15.39 12.10 5.42
C ASP A 215 13.90 12.00 5.03
N VAL A 216 13.02 11.99 6.01
CA VAL A 216 11.57 11.89 5.81
C VAL A 216 10.91 13.21 6.18
N HIS A 217 10.11 13.74 5.26
CA HIS A 217 9.34 14.97 5.45
C HIS A 217 7.86 14.69 5.35
N VAL A 218 7.11 15.00 6.42
CA VAL A 218 5.66 14.80 6.46
C VAL A 218 4.95 16.14 6.66
N THR A 219 4.01 16.44 5.79
CA THR A 219 3.20 17.65 5.84
C THR A 219 1.74 17.30 6.07
N ALA A 220 1.11 17.94 7.05
CA ALA A 220 -0.31 17.85 7.34
C ALA A 220 -0.87 19.21 7.76
N LYS A 221 -2.16 19.45 7.52
CA LYS A 221 -2.84 20.70 7.87
C LYS A 221 -3.25 20.76 9.33
N GLY A 222 -3.54 19.62 9.92
CA GLY A 222 -4.01 19.50 11.30
C GLY A 222 -2.99 18.82 12.22
N LYS A 223 -3.48 18.11 13.24
CA LYS A 223 -2.62 17.36 14.17
C LYS A 223 -1.98 16.16 13.47
N LEU A 224 -0.68 15.96 13.74
CA LEU A 224 0.10 14.85 13.18
C LEU A 224 0.75 14.01 14.29
N HIS A 225 0.50 12.71 14.30
CA HIS A 225 1.36 11.74 14.97
C HIS A 225 2.28 11.09 13.92
N LEU A 226 3.59 11.20 14.10
CA LEU A 226 4.53 10.62 13.14
C LEU A 226 4.47 9.08 13.16
N VAL A 227 4.55 8.48 14.34
CA VAL A 227 4.45 7.03 14.52
C VAL A 227 3.49 6.71 15.63
N LYS A 228 2.49 5.89 15.35
CA LYS A 228 1.64 5.27 16.34
C LYS A 228 1.89 3.77 16.35
N TYR A 229 2.18 3.20 17.51
CA TYR A 229 2.60 1.82 17.59
C TYR A 229 1.87 1.02 18.69
N TRP A 230 1.74 -0.27 18.45
CA TRP A 230 1.39 -1.29 19.41
C TRP A 230 2.48 -2.36 19.40
N THR A 231 2.91 -2.84 20.56
CA THR A 231 4.09 -3.69 20.77
C THR A 231 5.41 -2.91 20.73
N GLN A 232 6.50 -3.58 21.06
CA GLN A 232 7.83 -2.97 21.12
C GLN A 232 8.69 -3.42 19.95
N GLY A 233 9.47 -2.51 19.43
CA GLY A 233 10.50 -2.67 18.40
C GLY A 233 11.36 -1.43 18.38
N ASP A 234 12.34 -1.38 17.51
CA ASP A 234 13.26 -0.25 17.39
C ASP A 234 12.77 0.76 16.35
N ILE A 235 12.72 2.04 16.74
CA ILE A 235 12.38 3.15 15.83
C ILE A 235 13.56 4.10 15.79
N ILE A 236 14.15 4.27 14.62
CA ILE A 236 15.29 5.16 14.35
C ILE A 236 14.85 6.29 13.45
N LEU A 237 14.98 7.52 13.92
CA LEU A 237 14.64 8.73 13.20
C LEU A 237 15.90 9.56 12.91
N ASN A 238 16.24 9.74 11.64
CA ASN A 238 17.36 10.57 11.20
C ASN A 238 16.86 11.63 10.21
N ASN A 239 17.07 12.92 10.52
CA ASN A 239 16.65 14.02 9.68
C ASN A 239 15.17 13.94 9.27
N VAL A 240 14.29 13.71 10.25
CA VAL A 240 12.84 13.64 10.04
C VAL A 240 12.22 14.99 10.40
N THR A 241 11.35 15.50 9.55
CA THR A 241 10.63 16.75 9.79
C THR A 241 9.13 16.59 9.60
N CYS A 242 8.38 17.29 10.43
CA CYS A 242 6.92 17.35 10.38
C CYS A 242 6.47 18.81 10.26
N SER A 243 5.73 19.12 9.22
CA SER A 243 5.11 20.43 9.01
C SER A 243 3.60 20.31 9.28
N ALA A 244 3.21 20.46 10.55
CA ALA A 244 1.83 20.50 11.00
C ALA A 244 1.74 21.43 12.21
N PRO A 245 0.56 22.03 12.51
CA PRO A 245 0.39 22.91 13.68
C PRO A 245 0.69 22.22 15.00
N GLU A 246 0.32 20.95 15.12
CA GLU A 246 0.58 20.12 16.30
C GLU A 246 1.21 18.80 15.87
N ASN A 247 2.35 18.45 16.47
CA ASN A 247 3.09 17.24 16.17
C ASN A 247 3.35 16.41 17.41
N GLU A 248 3.09 15.12 17.35
CA GLU A 248 3.58 14.12 18.29
C GLU A 248 4.43 13.10 17.53
N TRP A 249 5.65 12.82 18.02
CA TRP A 249 6.59 12.02 17.27
C TRP A 249 6.31 10.51 17.34
N ILE A 250 6.17 9.99 18.55
CA ILE A 250 6.00 8.55 18.79
C ILE A 250 4.96 8.38 19.89
N VAL A 251 3.85 7.75 19.53
CA VAL A 251 2.70 7.57 20.41
C VAL A 251 2.38 6.09 20.56
N ALA A 252 2.34 5.61 21.80
CA ALA A 252 1.84 4.26 22.07
C ALA A 252 0.31 4.25 21.90
N ALA A 253 -0.20 3.25 21.21
CA ALA A 253 -1.64 3.03 21.14
C ALA A 253 -2.16 2.52 22.51
N GLU A 254 -3.38 2.87 22.87
CA GLU A 254 -4.01 2.41 24.10
C GLU A 254 -4.50 0.96 23.99
N GLU A 255 -4.77 0.52 22.77
CA GLU A 255 -5.22 -0.82 22.45
C GLU A 255 -4.64 -1.28 21.11
N GLU A 256 -4.65 -2.57 20.86
CA GLU A 256 -4.25 -3.14 19.58
C GLU A 256 -5.18 -2.64 18.45
N PHE A 257 -4.58 -2.20 17.36
CA PHE A 257 -5.33 -1.71 16.20
C PHE A 257 -4.95 -2.50 14.94
N TYR A 258 -5.93 -2.73 14.11
CA TYR A 258 -5.75 -3.40 12.83
C TYR A 258 -6.28 -2.54 11.69
N CYS A 259 -5.68 -2.67 10.52
CA CYS A 259 -6.27 -2.13 9.31
C CYS A 259 -7.61 -2.82 9.09
N LYS A 260 -8.71 -2.09 9.24
CA LYS A 260 -10.00 -2.61 8.81
C LYS A 260 -9.89 -2.83 7.31
N ALA A 261 -9.97 -4.10 6.89
CA ALA A 261 -10.12 -4.41 5.48
C ALA A 261 -11.40 -3.73 4.98
N ILE A 262 -11.25 -2.96 3.96
CA ILE A 262 -12.34 -2.22 3.32
C ILE A 262 -13.16 -3.17 2.46
#